data_2a6c5f774074eca64941cf6593d67b84
#
_entry.id   2a6c5f774074eca64941cf6593d67b84
#
_cell.length_a   1.000
_cell.length_b   1.000
_cell.length_c   1.000
_cell.angle_alpha   90.00
_cell.angle_beta   90.00
_cell.angle_gamma   90.00
#
_symmetry.space_group_name_H-M   'P 1'
#
loop_
_entity.id
_entity.type
_entity.pdbx_description
1 polymer ?
#
loop_
_entity_poly.entity_id
_entity_poly.type
_entity_poly.pdbx_seq_one_letter_code
_entity_poly.pdbx_strand_id
1 'polypeptide(L)' 'MLARINKLIEDVKRDPFTGIGKPEPLKYHLPGAWSRRIDDEHRLVYLVTDKGIVILAARYQY' A
#
# COMPACT_ATOMS: atom_id res chain seq x y z
N MET A 1 -12.83 7.84 4.12
CA MET A 1 -11.70 6.89 4.16
C MET A 1 -11.84 5.74 3.17
N LEU A 2 -13.00 5.11 3.08
CA LEU A 2 -13.20 3.98 2.18
C LEU A 2 -12.95 4.33 0.71
N ALA A 3 -13.43 5.49 0.27
CA ALA A 3 -13.21 5.94 -1.10
C ALA A 3 -11.73 6.14 -1.39
N ARG A 4 -10.99 6.64 -0.41
CA ARG A 4 -9.55 6.84 -0.55
C ARG A 4 -8.81 5.50 -0.63
N ILE A 5 -9.23 4.55 0.18
CA ILE A 5 -8.63 3.20 0.16
C ILE A 5 -8.86 2.54 -1.21
N ASN A 6 -10.09 2.62 -1.73
CA ASN A 6 -10.41 2.05 -3.03
C ASN A 6 -9.58 2.68 -4.14
N LYS A 7 -9.39 3.99 -4.07
CA LYS A 7 -8.58 4.70 -5.05
C LYS A 7 -7.12 4.27 -4.99
N LEU A 8 -6.60 4.09 -3.77
CA LEU A 8 -5.23 3.61 -3.59
C LEU A 8 -5.05 2.20 -4.13
N ILE A 9 -6.01 1.31 -3.87
CA ILE A 9 -5.95 -0.06 -4.37
C ILE A 9 -5.92 -0.07 -5.90
N GLU A 10 -6.77 0.74 -6.54
CA GLU A 10 -6.76 0.83 -7.99
C GLU A 10 -5.42 1.33 -8.51
N ASP A 11 -4.83 2.30 -7.83
CA ASP A 11 -3.54 2.83 -8.24
C ASP A 11 -2.41 1.83 -8.04
N VAL A 12 -2.48 1.05 -6.95
CA VAL A 12 -1.52 -0.04 -6.70
C VAL A 12 -1.58 -1.09 -7.81
N LYS A 13 -2.77 -1.42 -8.26
CA LYS A 13 -2.94 -2.38 -9.35
C LYS A 13 -2.35 -1.86 -10.65
N ARG A 14 -2.42 -0.56 -10.88
CA ARG A 14 -1.84 0.07 -12.06
C ARG A 14 -0.32 0.03 -12.01
N ASP A 15 0.25 0.43 -10.88
CA ASP A 15 1.70 0.44 -10.66
C ASP A 15 1.97 0.37 -9.16
N PRO A 16 2.47 -0.76 -8.66
CA PRO A 16 2.65 -0.92 -7.22
C PRO A 16 3.78 -0.10 -6.62
N PHE A 17 4.64 0.48 -7.44
CA PHE A 17 5.84 1.16 -6.95
C PHE A 17 5.80 2.67 -7.08
N THR A 18 4.87 3.21 -7.83
CA THR A 18 4.73 4.65 -8.01
C THR A 18 3.26 5.05 -7.97
N GLY A 19 3.02 6.31 -7.68
CA GLY A 19 1.68 6.85 -7.72
C GLY A 19 1.29 7.58 -6.46
N ILE A 20 -0.01 7.63 -6.20
CA ILE A 20 -0.55 8.41 -5.07
C ILE A 20 -0.23 7.76 -3.73
N GLY A 21 -0.20 8.57 -2.68
CA GLY A 21 0.02 8.08 -1.32
C GLY A 21 1.47 7.82 -0.97
N LYS A 22 2.41 8.27 -1.77
CA LYS A 22 3.85 8.14 -1.51
C LYS A 22 4.26 6.69 -1.21
N PRO A 23 4.22 5.79 -2.19
CA PRO A 23 4.59 4.39 -1.95
C PRO A 23 6.02 4.27 -1.43
N GLU A 24 6.19 3.47 -0.38
CA GLU A 24 7.49 3.24 0.26
C GLU A 24 7.69 1.76 0.53
N PRO A 25 8.89 1.22 0.26
CA PRO A 25 9.16 -0.18 0.60
C PRO A 25 9.38 -0.34 2.10
N LEU A 26 8.90 -1.45 2.65
CA LEU A 26 9.06 -1.78 4.07
C LEU A 26 10.16 -2.82 4.23
N LYS A 27 11.39 -2.41 3.91
CA LYS A 27 12.54 -3.31 3.83
C LYS A 27 12.86 -4.07 5.11
N TYR A 28 12.69 -3.40 6.25
CA TYR A 28 13.11 -3.96 7.53
C TYR A 28 12.00 -4.75 8.22
N HIS A 29 10.79 -4.66 7.71
CA HIS A 29 9.65 -5.32 8.33
C HIS A 29 9.24 -6.58 7.57
N LEU A 30 9.09 -6.47 6.27
CA LEU A 30 8.62 -7.58 5.46
C LEU A 30 9.11 -7.39 4.02
N PRO A 31 10.07 -8.20 3.57
CA PRO A 31 10.58 -8.08 2.19
C PRO A 31 9.45 -8.20 1.17
N GLY A 32 9.46 -7.30 0.20
CA GLY A 32 8.43 -7.28 -0.82
C GLY A 32 7.19 -6.49 -0.44
N ALA A 33 7.10 -6.05 0.81
CA ALA A 33 5.97 -5.24 1.27
C ALA A 33 6.23 -3.76 1.02
N TRP A 34 5.14 -3.05 0.75
CA TRP A 34 5.14 -1.61 0.50
C TRP A 34 3.99 -0.99 1.27
N SER A 35 4.08 0.31 1.51
CA SER A 35 2.97 1.03 2.11
C SER A 35 2.68 2.30 1.35
N ARG A 36 1.43 2.71 1.37
CA ARG A 36 0.98 4.00 0.85
C ARG A 36 0.16 4.71 1.90
N ARG A 37 0.27 6.01 1.93
CA ARG A 37 -0.44 6.82 2.90
C ARG A 37 -1.91 6.95 2.51
N ILE A 38 -2.80 6.62 3.44
CA ILE A 38 -4.24 6.85 3.26
C ILE A 38 -4.55 8.27 3.73
N ASP A 39 -4.13 8.58 4.94
CA ASP A 39 -4.23 9.91 5.53
C ASP A 39 -3.08 10.10 6.51
N ASP A 40 -3.12 11.10 7.38
CA ASP A 40 -2.02 11.37 8.31
C ASP A 40 -1.75 10.24 9.28
N GLU A 41 -2.73 9.40 9.56
CA GLU A 41 -2.63 8.36 10.55
C GLU A 41 -2.66 6.95 9.98
N HIS A 42 -3.23 6.77 8.81
CA HIS A 42 -3.51 5.43 8.27
C HIS A 42 -2.67 5.15 7.03
N ARG A 43 -2.23 3.90 6.92
CA ARG A 43 -1.46 3.44 5.78
C ARG A 43 -2.05 2.16 5.22
N LEU A 44 -1.97 2.03 3.90
CA LEU A 44 -2.31 0.80 3.19
C LEU A 44 -1.01 0.01 3.02
N VAL A 45 -0.96 -1.20 3.57
CA VAL A 45 0.21 -2.08 3.46
C VAL A 45 -0.13 -3.21 2.52
N TYR A 46 0.73 -3.45 1.55
CA TYR A 46 0.49 -4.47 0.54
C TYR A 46 1.79 -5.19 0.20
N LEU A 47 1.65 -6.42 -0.28
CA LEU A 47 2.77 -7.26 -0.69
C LEU A 47 2.73 -7.40 -2.21
N VAL A 48 3.86 -7.19 -2.85
CA VAL A 48 4.01 -7.37 -4.30
C VAL A 48 4.62 -8.73 -4.55
N THR A 49 3.92 -9.58 -5.28
CA THR A 49 4.38 -10.93 -5.59
C THR A 49 4.33 -11.17 -7.09
N ASP A 50 4.91 -12.28 -7.53
CA ASP A 50 4.88 -12.68 -8.92
C ASP A 50 3.45 -12.88 -9.44
N LYS A 51 2.53 -13.20 -8.53
CA LYS A 51 1.15 -13.48 -8.90
C LYS A 51 0.23 -12.25 -8.78
N GLY A 52 0.74 -11.17 -8.23
CA GLY A 52 -0.05 -9.95 -8.09
C GLY A 52 0.16 -9.26 -6.75
N ILE A 53 -0.89 -8.59 -6.30
CA ILE A 53 -0.84 -7.75 -5.11
C ILE A 53 -1.69 -8.37 -4.01
N VAL A 54 -1.14 -8.45 -2.80
CA VAL A 54 -1.87 -8.92 -1.62
C VAL A 54 -1.99 -7.76 -0.65
N ILE A 55 -3.21 -7.38 -0.29
CA ILE A 55 -3.44 -6.32 0.69
C ILE A 55 -3.31 -6.93 2.08
N LEU A 56 -2.38 -6.43 2.87
CA LEU A 56 -2.10 -6.95 4.19
C LEU A 56 -2.82 -6.19 5.29
N ALA A 57 -2.91 -4.88 5.17
CA ALA A 57 -3.52 -4.05 6.21
C ALA A 57 -3.89 -2.68 5.66
N ALA A 58 -4.87 -2.06 6.32
CA ALA A 58 -5.23 -0.67 6.06
C ALA A 58 -5.41 -0.02 7.43
N ARG A 59 -4.31 0.16 8.13
CA ARG A 59 -4.31 0.56 9.54
C ARG A 59 -3.59 1.88 9.74
N TYR A 60 -3.89 2.54 10.86
CA TYR A 60 -3.25 3.80 11.16
C TYR A 60 -1.77 3.64 11.51
N GLN A 61 -1.37 2.45 11.85
CA GLN A 61 -0.02 2.21 12.32
C GLN A 61 0.52 0.90 11.76
N TYR A 62 1.79 0.91 11.50
CA TYR A 62 2.43 -0.28 11.01
C TYR A 62 3.73 -0.53 11.76
#